data_a9740117042d09cc06aca0ac19c043ed
#
_entry.id   a9740117042d09cc06aca0ac19c043ed
#
_cell.length_a   1.000
_cell.length_b   1.000
_cell.length_c   1.000
_cell.angle_alpha   90.00
_cell.angle_beta   90.00
_cell.angle_gamma   90.00
#
_symmetry.space_group_name_H-M   'P 1'
#
loop_
_entity.id
_entity.type
_entity.pdbx_description
1 polymer ?
#
loop_
_entity_poly.entity_id
_entity_poly.type
_entity_poly.pdbx_seq_one_letter_code
_entity_poly.pdbx_strand_id
1 'polypeptide(L)'
;MAKRTTKPANSNELDGKEFFAAIAQIEQEKGIKPGYMMEKITQALLSAYRRDHEGVGDNLVIDADPDTCTVRLFLKKDIVEEVDNPATEISLEEARLVLPQAQLGDVVRMEIKPKNFGRVAAQTARQVIVQGIREAEQGMIYDEFCNKEHELLTGIVTRIDPRNGSVTLRIHSGSEFTDAYLGANEQVKGEHYVEGQRLKVYVVEVRHATKGPQVLISRTHPGLVKRLFEMEVPEIYDGTVEIKSVAREAGSRTKLAVWSADPNVDPIGACVGPKGQRVNTIVEELKGEKMDIIRFSEDPAQYIAAALSPADVVSVEELPDGKSCRVVVPDDQLSLAIGKEGQNARLAAKLTGYKIDIKPASAPAEDPAEAEDLFAESAPAEETAESETAKTEE
;
A
#
# COMPACT_ATOMS: atom_id res chain seq x y z
N MET A 1 39.18 -51.26 -33.75
CA MET A 1 37.87 -50.86 -34.34
C MET A 1 36.88 -50.58 -33.20
N ALA A 2 36.73 -49.30 -32.82
CA ALA A 2 35.82 -48.91 -31.76
C ALA A 2 34.46 -48.52 -32.40
N LYS A 3 33.40 -49.21 -32.00
CA LYS A 3 32.02 -48.91 -32.41
C LYS A 3 31.59 -47.59 -31.75
N ARG A 4 31.41 -46.56 -32.55
CA ARG A 4 30.66 -45.33 -32.17
C ARG A 4 29.20 -45.69 -32.00
N THR A 5 28.70 -45.72 -30.80
CA THR A 5 27.28 -45.72 -30.50
C THR A 5 26.73 -44.30 -30.73
N THR A 6 26.04 -44.14 -31.84
CA THR A 6 25.23 -42.95 -32.10
C THR A 6 24.02 -42.97 -31.17
N LYS A 7 23.95 -42.02 -30.23
CA LYS A 7 22.71 -41.68 -29.51
C LYS A 7 21.68 -41.18 -30.52
N PRO A 8 20.42 -41.64 -30.47
CA PRO A 8 19.37 -41.03 -31.27
C PRO A 8 19.06 -39.64 -30.74
N ALA A 9 19.19 -38.67 -31.62
CA ALA A 9 18.72 -37.33 -31.38
C ALA A 9 17.19 -37.32 -31.53
N ASN A 10 16.48 -37.39 -30.41
CA ASN A 10 15.08 -36.97 -30.29
C ASN A 10 14.95 -36.12 -29.01
N SER A 11 15.50 -34.91 -29.08
CA SER A 11 15.46 -33.92 -28.00
C SER A 11 14.39 -32.86 -28.25
N ASN A 12 13.17 -33.26 -28.58
CA ASN A 12 12.07 -32.34 -28.85
C ASN A 12 10.77 -32.64 -28.07
N GLU A 13 10.82 -33.54 -27.12
CA GLU A 13 9.76 -33.72 -26.13
C GLU A 13 10.21 -32.99 -24.87
N LEU A 14 9.33 -32.13 -24.30
CA LEU A 14 9.47 -31.66 -22.94
C LEU A 14 9.68 -32.91 -22.10
N ASP A 15 10.87 -33.07 -21.53
CA ASP A 15 11.06 -34.12 -20.55
C ASP A 15 10.24 -33.70 -19.32
N GLY A 16 9.04 -34.32 -19.21
CA GLY A 16 8.09 -34.00 -18.14
C GLY A 16 8.76 -34.09 -16.77
N LYS A 17 9.72 -35.01 -16.61
CA LYS A 17 10.46 -35.16 -15.34
C LYS A 17 11.31 -33.93 -15.01
N GLU A 18 12.05 -33.40 -15.97
CA GLU A 18 12.85 -32.17 -15.76
C GLU A 18 11.94 -30.97 -15.50
N PHE A 19 10.80 -30.90 -16.18
CA PHE A 19 9.82 -29.84 -16.00
C PHE A 19 9.19 -29.82 -14.59
N PHE A 20 8.68 -30.98 -14.13
CA PHE A 20 8.10 -31.08 -12.78
C PHE A 20 9.15 -30.93 -11.67
N ALA A 21 10.38 -31.42 -11.90
CA ALA A 21 11.50 -31.23 -10.98
C ALA A 21 11.86 -29.74 -10.84
N ALA A 22 11.84 -28.98 -11.94
CA ALA A 22 12.07 -27.54 -11.90
C ALA A 22 10.98 -26.80 -11.11
N ILE A 23 9.70 -27.18 -11.25
CA ILE A 23 8.59 -26.61 -10.47
C ILE A 23 8.76 -26.92 -8.98
N ALA A 24 9.10 -28.16 -8.61
CA ALA A 24 9.34 -28.55 -7.23
C ALA A 24 10.54 -27.81 -6.61
N GLN A 25 11.58 -27.56 -7.40
CA GLN A 25 12.72 -26.76 -6.95
C GLN A 25 12.33 -25.30 -6.68
N ILE A 26 11.47 -24.71 -7.52
CA ILE A 26 10.93 -23.35 -7.34
C ILE A 26 10.12 -23.26 -6.05
N GLU A 27 9.34 -24.30 -5.71
CA GLU A 27 8.62 -24.36 -4.43
C GLU A 27 9.59 -24.33 -3.24
N GLN A 28 10.67 -25.12 -3.29
CA GLN A 28 11.66 -25.19 -2.22
C GLN A 28 12.46 -23.89 -2.07
N GLU A 29 12.86 -23.27 -3.17
CA GLU A 29 13.71 -22.09 -3.17
C GLU A 29 12.95 -20.77 -2.94
N LYS A 30 11.69 -20.72 -3.44
CA LYS A 30 10.91 -19.47 -3.50
C LYS A 30 9.58 -19.53 -2.74
N GLY A 31 9.19 -20.71 -2.23
CA GLY A 31 7.91 -20.88 -1.52
C GLY A 31 6.66 -20.76 -2.41
N ILE A 32 6.82 -20.82 -3.75
CA ILE A 32 5.72 -20.68 -4.69
C ILE A 32 5.00 -21.99 -4.84
N LYS A 33 3.69 -22.04 -4.60
CA LYS A 33 2.89 -23.27 -4.71
C LYS A 33 2.92 -23.85 -6.12
N PRO A 34 3.19 -25.14 -6.31
CA PRO A 34 3.23 -25.79 -7.61
C PRO A 34 1.94 -25.61 -8.42
N GLY A 35 0.78 -25.67 -7.76
CA GLY A 35 -0.52 -25.47 -8.39
C GLY A 35 -0.67 -24.13 -9.10
N TYR A 36 -0.18 -23.06 -8.50
CA TYR A 36 -0.18 -21.73 -9.13
C TYR A 36 0.66 -21.69 -10.41
N MET A 37 1.85 -22.26 -10.38
CA MET A 37 2.73 -22.33 -11.55
C MET A 37 2.13 -23.19 -12.66
N MET A 38 1.54 -24.33 -12.30
CA MET A 38 0.89 -25.23 -13.28
C MET A 38 -0.30 -24.54 -13.95
N GLU A 39 -1.12 -23.82 -13.20
CA GLU A 39 -2.24 -23.08 -13.77
C GLU A 39 -1.76 -22.04 -14.79
N LYS A 40 -0.77 -21.21 -14.44
CA LYS A 40 -0.19 -20.19 -15.33
C LYS A 40 0.39 -20.80 -16.60
N ILE A 41 1.13 -21.90 -16.48
CA ILE A 41 1.72 -22.61 -17.62
C ILE A 41 0.62 -23.20 -18.52
N THR A 42 -0.39 -23.83 -17.92
CA THR A 42 -1.54 -24.37 -18.65
C THR A 42 -2.26 -23.29 -19.44
N GLN A 43 -2.58 -22.16 -18.83
CA GLN A 43 -3.22 -21.02 -19.50
C GLN A 43 -2.39 -20.47 -20.67
N ALA A 44 -1.09 -20.37 -20.48
CA ALA A 44 -0.21 -19.86 -21.52
C ALA A 44 -0.03 -20.84 -22.69
N LEU A 45 0.04 -22.13 -22.42
CA LEU A 45 0.09 -23.18 -23.45
C LEU A 45 -1.21 -23.21 -24.25
N LEU A 46 -2.37 -23.09 -23.58
CA LEU A 46 -3.67 -22.98 -24.23
C LEU A 46 -3.72 -21.74 -25.16
N SER A 47 -3.25 -20.60 -24.66
CA SER A 47 -3.22 -19.35 -25.44
C SER A 47 -2.28 -19.46 -26.65
N ALA A 48 -1.11 -20.06 -26.48
CA ALA A 48 -0.16 -20.27 -27.56
C ALA A 48 -0.73 -21.21 -28.64
N TYR A 49 -1.39 -22.29 -28.23
CA TYR A 49 -1.98 -23.24 -29.16
C TYR A 49 -3.14 -22.60 -29.94
N ARG A 50 -4.03 -21.86 -29.29
CA ARG A 50 -5.14 -21.16 -29.95
C ARG A 50 -4.66 -20.15 -30.99
N ARG A 51 -3.57 -19.45 -30.71
CA ARG A 51 -2.99 -18.49 -31.68
C ARG A 51 -2.46 -19.17 -32.95
N ASP A 52 -1.92 -20.36 -32.79
CA ASP A 52 -1.30 -21.10 -33.92
C ASP A 52 -2.32 -21.99 -34.69
N HIS A 53 -3.57 -22.12 -34.16
CA HIS A 53 -4.62 -22.97 -34.75
C HIS A 53 -5.96 -22.22 -34.73
N GLU A 54 -6.33 -21.70 -35.87
CA GLU A 54 -7.63 -21.01 -36.05
C GLU A 54 -8.80 -22.01 -35.88
N GLY A 55 -9.87 -21.56 -35.22
CA GLY A 55 -11.09 -22.35 -34.99
C GLY A 55 -11.11 -23.19 -33.71
N VAL A 56 -10.00 -23.27 -32.96
CA VAL A 56 -9.97 -23.93 -31.66
C VAL A 56 -10.32 -22.90 -30.57
N GLY A 57 -11.49 -23.11 -29.97
CA GLY A 57 -12.05 -22.24 -28.91
C GLY A 57 -11.69 -22.71 -27.49
N ASP A 58 -12.69 -22.69 -26.61
CA ASP A 58 -12.58 -23.12 -25.20
C ASP A 58 -12.62 -24.64 -25.02
N ASN A 59 -12.68 -25.37 -26.11
CA ASN A 59 -12.72 -26.84 -26.16
C ASN A 59 -11.33 -27.51 -25.98
N LEU A 60 -10.26 -26.74 -25.86
CA LEU A 60 -8.90 -27.25 -25.60
C LEU A 60 -8.64 -27.40 -24.10
N VAL A 61 -8.17 -28.56 -23.68
CA VAL A 61 -7.83 -28.87 -22.28
C VAL A 61 -6.43 -29.46 -22.21
N ILE A 62 -5.65 -28.97 -21.24
CA ILE A 62 -4.36 -29.57 -20.89
C ILE A 62 -4.54 -30.38 -19.62
N ASP A 63 -4.11 -31.62 -19.67
CA ASP A 63 -4.01 -32.49 -18.50
C ASP A 63 -2.53 -32.66 -18.15
N ALA A 64 -2.18 -32.11 -16.97
CA ALA A 64 -0.83 -32.19 -16.45
C ALA A 64 -0.85 -33.00 -15.16
N ASP A 65 -0.31 -34.18 -15.23
CA ASP A 65 -0.26 -35.13 -14.13
C ASP A 65 1.15 -35.10 -13.49
N PRO A 66 1.27 -34.56 -12.25
CA PRO A 66 2.55 -34.53 -11.56
C PRO A 66 3.07 -35.91 -11.17
N ASP A 67 2.19 -36.89 -10.93
CA ASP A 67 2.59 -38.24 -10.50
C ASP A 67 3.24 -39.05 -11.63
N THR A 68 2.69 -38.90 -12.83
CA THR A 68 3.25 -39.53 -14.03
C THR A 68 4.25 -38.65 -14.77
N CYS A 69 4.45 -37.42 -14.32
CA CYS A 69 5.28 -36.41 -14.97
C CYS A 69 4.91 -36.20 -16.45
N THR A 70 3.63 -36.24 -16.80
CA THR A 70 3.16 -36.10 -18.18
C THR A 70 2.27 -34.88 -18.36
N VAL A 71 2.45 -34.20 -19.51
CA VAL A 71 1.59 -33.10 -19.96
C VAL A 71 0.94 -33.53 -21.26
N ARG A 72 -0.39 -33.66 -21.24
CA ARG A 72 -1.17 -34.12 -22.41
C ARG A 72 -2.15 -33.04 -22.83
N LEU A 73 -2.36 -32.91 -24.11
CA LEU A 73 -3.27 -31.97 -24.74
C LEU A 73 -4.50 -32.69 -25.26
N PHE A 74 -5.68 -32.26 -24.84
CA PHE A 74 -6.95 -32.86 -25.28
C PHE A 74 -7.82 -31.79 -25.92
N LEU A 75 -8.46 -32.16 -27.01
CA LEU A 75 -9.55 -31.44 -27.65
C LEU A 75 -10.88 -32.05 -27.21
N LYS A 76 -11.74 -31.28 -26.60
CA LYS A 76 -13.12 -31.71 -26.35
C LYS A 76 -13.92 -31.42 -27.59
N LYS A 77 -14.62 -32.45 -28.09
CA LYS A 77 -15.54 -32.34 -29.23
C LYS A 77 -16.89 -32.86 -28.84
N ASP A 78 -17.92 -32.11 -29.24
CA ASP A 78 -19.31 -32.53 -29.08
C ASP A 78 -19.68 -33.54 -30.17
N ILE A 79 -20.40 -34.58 -29.79
CA ILE A 79 -20.83 -35.65 -30.74
C ILE A 79 -22.15 -35.24 -31.35
N VAL A 80 -22.13 -34.98 -32.65
CA VAL A 80 -23.27 -34.53 -33.45
C VAL A 80 -23.58 -35.48 -34.60
N GLU A 81 -24.81 -35.39 -35.19
CA GLU A 81 -25.17 -36.15 -36.37
C GLU A 81 -24.50 -35.59 -37.63
N GLU A 82 -24.54 -34.27 -37.81
CA GLU A 82 -23.87 -33.54 -38.89
C GLU A 82 -22.84 -32.59 -38.30
N VAL A 83 -21.63 -32.64 -38.81
CA VAL A 83 -20.49 -31.85 -38.32
C VAL A 83 -20.46 -30.54 -39.08
N ASP A 84 -20.82 -29.45 -38.39
CA ASP A 84 -20.72 -28.07 -38.91
C ASP A 84 -19.31 -27.51 -38.74
N ASN A 85 -18.72 -27.74 -37.59
CA ASN A 85 -17.38 -27.26 -37.26
C ASN A 85 -16.47 -28.43 -36.84
N PRO A 86 -15.57 -28.88 -37.71
CA PRO A 86 -14.64 -29.99 -37.40
C PRO A 86 -13.69 -29.73 -36.24
N ALA A 87 -13.52 -28.46 -35.80
CA ALA A 87 -12.69 -28.12 -34.67
C ALA A 87 -13.35 -28.39 -33.31
N THR A 88 -14.68 -28.26 -33.23
CA THR A 88 -15.47 -28.40 -31.99
C THR A 88 -16.38 -29.62 -31.97
N GLU A 89 -16.64 -30.21 -33.13
CA GLU A 89 -17.63 -31.26 -33.31
C GLU A 89 -16.99 -32.54 -33.94
N ILE A 90 -17.63 -33.65 -33.72
CA ILE A 90 -17.24 -34.96 -34.29
C ILE A 90 -18.49 -35.79 -34.58
N SER A 91 -18.44 -36.57 -35.66
CA SER A 91 -19.55 -37.45 -35.98
C SER A 91 -19.61 -38.63 -35.00
N LEU A 92 -20.82 -39.19 -34.81
CA LEU A 92 -21.03 -40.35 -33.95
C LEU A 92 -20.20 -41.57 -34.39
N GLU A 93 -19.99 -41.76 -35.71
CA GLU A 93 -19.18 -42.86 -36.25
C GLU A 93 -17.72 -42.75 -35.87
N GLU A 94 -17.14 -41.53 -36.00
CA GLU A 94 -15.75 -41.29 -35.62
C GLU A 94 -15.58 -41.31 -34.11
N ALA A 95 -16.53 -40.79 -33.32
CA ALA A 95 -16.50 -40.82 -31.87
C ALA A 95 -16.50 -42.27 -31.32
N ARG A 96 -17.22 -43.21 -31.95
CA ARG A 96 -17.24 -44.59 -31.53
C ARG A 96 -15.93 -45.33 -31.78
N LEU A 97 -15.09 -44.84 -32.66
CA LEU A 97 -13.72 -45.41 -32.83
C LEU A 97 -12.83 -45.12 -31.61
N VAL A 98 -13.11 -44.04 -30.89
CA VAL A 98 -12.36 -43.64 -29.70
C VAL A 98 -13.06 -44.11 -28.41
N LEU A 99 -14.39 -44.03 -28.39
CA LEU A 99 -15.27 -44.43 -27.28
C LEU A 99 -16.41 -45.31 -27.81
N PRO A 100 -16.31 -46.64 -27.68
CA PRO A 100 -17.33 -47.56 -28.24
C PRO A 100 -18.76 -47.34 -27.74
N GLN A 101 -18.93 -46.72 -26.59
CA GLN A 101 -20.25 -46.45 -25.95
C GLN A 101 -20.75 -45.02 -26.17
N ALA A 102 -20.11 -44.22 -27.05
CA ALA A 102 -20.47 -42.85 -27.32
C ALA A 102 -21.91 -42.70 -27.85
N GLN A 103 -22.62 -41.68 -27.35
CA GLN A 103 -23.99 -41.31 -27.74
C GLN A 103 -24.01 -39.89 -28.31
N LEU A 104 -25.05 -39.58 -29.09
CA LEU A 104 -25.27 -38.19 -29.55
C LEU A 104 -25.47 -37.23 -28.36
N GLY A 105 -24.77 -36.11 -28.39
CA GLY A 105 -24.77 -35.13 -27.33
C GLY A 105 -23.72 -35.33 -26.23
N ASP A 106 -22.96 -36.47 -26.30
CA ASP A 106 -21.82 -36.65 -25.40
C ASP A 106 -20.60 -35.82 -25.85
N VAL A 107 -19.66 -35.62 -24.92
CA VAL A 107 -18.39 -34.95 -25.19
C VAL A 107 -17.23 -35.95 -25.18
N VAL A 108 -16.53 -36.05 -26.30
CA VAL A 108 -15.34 -36.88 -26.40
C VAL A 108 -14.05 -36.09 -26.22
N ARG A 109 -13.09 -36.63 -25.49
CA ARG A 109 -11.75 -36.03 -25.33
C ARG A 109 -10.78 -36.77 -26.27
N MET A 110 -10.26 -36.02 -27.23
CA MET A 110 -9.30 -36.56 -28.20
C MET A 110 -7.89 -36.03 -27.84
N GLU A 111 -6.95 -36.95 -27.60
CA GLU A 111 -5.55 -36.54 -27.39
C GLU A 111 -4.96 -36.06 -28.71
N ILE A 112 -4.35 -34.87 -28.67
CA ILE A 112 -3.70 -34.28 -29.82
C ILE A 112 -2.19 -34.31 -29.60
N LYS A 113 -1.43 -34.70 -30.62
CA LYS A 113 0.03 -34.66 -30.64
C LYS A 113 0.50 -33.73 -31.77
N PRO A 114 0.47 -32.39 -31.57
CA PRO A 114 0.86 -31.46 -32.62
C PRO A 114 2.35 -31.57 -32.97
N LYS A 115 2.67 -31.52 -34.26
CA LYS A 115 4.06 -31.45 -34.72
C LYS A 115 4.69 -30.13 -34.20
N ASN A 116 5.88 -30.22 -33.58
CA ASN A 116 6.60 -29.07 -32.94
C ASN A 116 6.00 -28.52 -31.65
N PHE A 117 4.92 -29.08 -31.09
CA PHE A 117 4.36 -28.62 -29.83
C PHE A 117 5.40 -28.61 -28.70
N GLY A 118 6.23 -29.63 -28.57
CA GLY A 118 7.26 -29.72 -27.54
C GLY A 118 8.23 -28.55 -27.52
N ARG A 119 8.64 -28.02 -28.69
CA ARG A 119 9.56 -26.85 -28.75
C ARG A 119 8.88 -25.54 -28.40
N VAL A 120 7.67 -25.33 -28.95
CA VAL A 120 6.86 -24.11 -28.62
C VAL A 120 6.45 -24.16 -27.19
N ALA A 121 5.98 -25.33 -26.69
CA ALA A 121 5.60 -25.49 -25.29
C ALA A 121 6.76 -25.25 -24.31
N ALA A 122 7.97 -25.80 -24.61
CA ALA A 122 9.14 -25.57 -23.78
C ALA A 122 9.54 -24.08 -23.73
N GLN A 123 9.47 -23.39 -24.84
CA GLN A 123 9.80 -21.98 -24.92
C GLN A 123 8.77 -21.10 -24.17
N THR A 124 7.49 -21.39 -24.37
CA THR A 124 6.38 -20.73 -23.69
C THR A 124 6.41 -21.03 -22.19
N ALA A 125 6.57 -22.29 -21.79
CA ALA A 125 6.67 -22.68 -20.40
C ALA A 125 7.82 -21.95 -19.68
N ARG A 126 9.00 -21.89 -20.29
CA ARG A 126 10.15 -21.17 -19.72
C ARG A 126 9.85 -19.69 -19.50
N GLN A 127 9.22 -19.04 -20.48
CA GLN A 127 8.86 -17.62 -20.37
C GLN A 127 7.82 -17.40 -19.27
N VAL A 128 6.81 -18.25 -19.19
CA VAL A 128 5.74 -18.18 -18.19
C VAL A 128 6.26 -18.50 -16.79
N ILE A 129 7.16 -19.47 -16.65
CA ILE A 129 7.81 -19.76 -15.36
C ILE A 129 8.56 -18.53 -14.86
N VAL A 130 9.39 -17.89 -15.69
CA VAL A 130 10.13 -16.70 -15.31
C VAL A 130 9.18 -15.55 -14.93
N GLN A 131 8.11 -15.36 -15.69
CA GLN A 131 7.12 -14.35 -15.40
C GLN A 131 6.30 -14.67 -14.14
N GLY A 132 5.87 -15.93 -13.96
CA GLY A 132 5.12 -16.40 -12.80
C GLY A 132 5.94 -16.30 -11.50
N ILE A 133 7.24 -16.58 -11.55
CA ILE A 133 8.14 -16.37 -10.40
C ILE A 133 8.17 -14.89 -10.03
N ARG A 134 8.35 -14.00 -11.00
CA ARG A 134 8.34 -12.54 -10.74
C ARG A 134 7.02 -12.06 -10.16
N GLU A 135 5.89 -12.52 -10.69
CA GLU A 135 4.57 -12.16 -10.19
C GLU A 135 4.36 -12.66 -8.76
N ALA A 136 4.80 -13.88 -8.46
CA ALA A 136 4.69 -14.44 -7.12
C ALA A 136 5.62 -13.74 -6.11
N GLU A 137 6.88 -13.45 -6.48
CA GLU A 137 7.80 -12.64 -5.67
C GLU A 137 7.20 -11.25 -5.39
N GLN A 138 6.63 -10.60 -6.41
CA GLN A 138 5.96 -9.32 -6.26
C GLN A 138 4.73 -9.40 -5.35
N GLY A 139 3.96 -10.49 -5.44
CA GLY A 139 2.83 -10.75 -4.55
C GLY A 139 3.27 -10.91 -3.10
N MET A 140 4.30 -11.70 -2.83
CA MET A 140 4.84 -11.88 -1.48
C MET A 140 5.37 -10.55 -0.89
N ILE A 141 6.10 -9.77 -1.68
CA ILE A 141 6.57 -8.44 -1.27
C ILE A 141 5.37 -7.52 -1.00
N TYR A 142 4.35 -7.55 -1.85
CA TYR A 142 3.13 -6.76 -1.64
C TYR A 142 2.44 -7.12 -0.32
N ASP A 143 2.19 -8.40 -0.05
CA ASP A 143 1.54 -8.87 1.18
C ASP A 143 2.36 -8.51 2.43
N GLU A 144 3.69 -8.65 2.37
CA GLU A 144 4.59 -8.28 3.47
C GLU A 144 4.51 -6.78 3.78
N PHE A 145 4.56 -5.92 2.74
CA PHE A 145 4.53 -4.47 2.94
C PHE A 145 3.11 -3.93 3.20
N CYS A 146 2.04 -4.60 2.77
CA CYS A 146 0.67 -4.26 3.17
C CYS A 146 0.49 -4.38 4.69
N ASN A 147 1.08 -5.40 5.30
CA ASN A 147 1.07 -5.57 6.76
C ASN A 147 1.89 -4.48 7.49
N LYS A 148 2.65 -3.68 6.75
CA LYS A 148 3.45 -2.56 7.25
C LYS A 148 2.85 -1.18 6.92
N GLU A 149 1.64 -1.14 6.37
CA GLU A 149 0.92 0.12 6.23
C GLU A 149 0.72 0.79 7.59
N HIS A 150 0.86 2.10 7.59
CA HIS A 150 0.77 2.94 8.80
C HIS A 150 1.87 2.68 9.85
N GLU A 151 2.95 1.98 9.49
CA GLU A 151 4.11 1.78 10.34
C GLU A 151 5.30 2.67 9.96
N LEU A 152 6.26 2.72 10.88
CA LEU A 152 7.54 3.40 10.70
C LEU A 152 8.56 2.43 10.15
N LEU A 153 9.15 2.74 9.00
CA LEU A 153 10.25 1.97 8.44
C LEU A 153 11.50 2.83 8.26
N THR A 154 12.64 2.18 8.31
CA THR A 154 13.93 2.83 7.98
C THR A 154 14.30 2.47 6.55
N GLY A 155 14.52 3.47 5.71
CA GLY A 155 14.99 3.31 4.34
C GLY A 155 16.34 3.96 4.10
N ILE A 156 16.99 3.54 3.01
CA ILE A 156 18.23 4.14 2.52
C ILE A 156 17.89 4.84 1.20
N VAL A 157 18.22 6.12 1.09
CA VAL A 157 18.04 6.89 -0.14
C VAL A 157 18.92 6.29 -1.23
N THR A 158 18.29 5.81 -2.30
CA THR A 158 18.98 5.18 -3.44
C THR A 158 19.05 6.09 -4.66
N ARG A 159 18.05 6.96 -4.83
CA ARG A 159 17.96 7.83 -5.98
C ARG A 159 17.16 9.09 -5.68
N ILE A 160 17.59 10.20 -6.24
CA ILE A 160 16.85 11.46 -6.25
C ILE A 160 16.61 11.83 -7.72
N ASP A 161 15.34 12.01 -8.10
CA ASP A 161 14.97 12.39 -9.46
C ASP A 161 15.08 13.91 -9.63
N PRO A 162 16.00 14.40 -10.48
CA PRO A 162 16.22 15.83 -10.65
C PRO A 162 15.07 16.55 -11.36
N ARG A 163 14.14 15.82 -12.01
CA ARG A 163 13.05 16.41 -12.79
C ARG A 163 11.85 16.79 -11.93
N ASN A 164 11.47 15.90 -11.02
CA ASN A 164 10.30 16.07 -10.18
C ASN A 164 10.62 16.17 -8.68
N GLY A 165 11.91 16.07 -8.32
CA GLY A 165 12.37 16.16 -6.93
C GLY A 165 12.00 14.94 -6.08
N SER A 166 11.42 13.89 -6.65
CA SER A 166 11.04 12.70 -5.88
C SER A 166 12.26 11.92 -5.43
N VAL A 167 12.15 11.28 -4.27
CA VAL A 167 13.22 10.49 -3.68
C VAL A 167 12.78 9.03 -3.60
N THR A 168 13.64 8.13 -4.08
CA THR A 168 13.42 6.69 -3.94
C THR A 168 14.28 6.18 -2.79
N LEU A 169 13.65 5.45 -1.88
CA LEU A 169 14.32 4.81 -0.76
C LEU A 169 14.21 3.30 -0.89
N ARG A 170 15.29 2.59 -0.58
CA ARG A 170 15.22 1.14 -0.35
C ARG A 170 14.85 0.88 1.08
N ILE A 171 13.71 0.22 1.29
CA ILE A 171 13.19 -0.16 2.59
C ILE A 171 13.24 -1.68 2.75
N HIS A 172 13.35 -2.14 3.99
CA HIS A 172 13.38 -3.56 4.34
C HIS A 172 12.21 -3.90 5.25
N SER A 173 11.64 -5.09 5.04
CA SER A 173 10.75 -5.76 5.98
C SER A 173 11.16 -7.23 6.05
N GLY A 174 11.56 -7.69 7.23
CA GLY A 174 12.12 -9.03 7.39
C GLY A 174 13.32 -9.28 6.46
N SER A 175 13.23 -10.29 5.60
CA SER A 175 14.22 -10.64 4.58
C SER A 175 14.01 -9.90 3.26
N GLU A 176 12.83 -9.32 3.06
CA GLU A 176 12.45 -8.70 1.81
C GLU A 176 12.83 -7.21 1.77
N PHE A 177 13.10 -6.72 0.58
CA PHE A 177 13.36 -5.31 0.34
C PHE A 177 12.61 -4.84 -0.91
N THR A 178 12.20 -3.58 -0.89
CA THR A 178 11.57 -2.95 -2.05
C THR A 178 11.95 -1.48 -2.13
N ASP A 179 11.72 -0.90 -3.29
CA ASP A 179 11.90 0.54 -3.48
C ASP A 179 10.59 1.27 -3.10
N ALA A 180 10.71 2.21 -2.16
CA ALA A 180 9.63 3.08 -1.70
C ALA A 180 9.76 4.47 -2.31
N TYR A 181 8.62 5.09 -2.59
CA TYR A 181 8.55 6.36 -3.29
C TYR A 181 8.12 7.50 -2.35
N LEU A 182 9.01 8.46 -2.17
CA LEU A 182 8.77 9.71 -1.43
C LEU A 182 8.51 10.84 -2.42
N GLY A 183 7.22 11.12 -2.67
CA GLY A 183 6.80 12.20 -3.56
C GLY A 183 7.24 13.57 -3.06
N ALA A 184 7.35 14.56 -3.94
CA ALA A 184 7.76 15.92 -3.56
C ALA A 184 6.83 16.56 -2.52
N ASN A 185 5.53 16.27 -2.57
CA ASN A 185 4.53 16.77 -1.61
C ASN A 185 4.64 16.09 -0.22
N GLU A 186 5.26 14.91 -0.16
CA GLU A 186 5.46 14.14 1.06
C GLU A 186 6.82 14.40 1.71
N GLN A 187 7.60 15.30 1.13
CA GLN A 187 8.89 15.75 1.65
C GLN A 187 8.73 16.97 2.53
N VAL A 188 9.50 17.01 3.61
CA VAL A 188 9.52 18.16 4.51
C VAL A 188 10.28 19.31 3.85
N LYS A 189 9.67 20.48 3.80
CA LYS A 189 10.31 21.69 3.26
C LYS A 189 11.57 22.03 4.08
N GLY A 190 12.71 22.12 3.40
CA GLY A 190 13.99 22.41 4.05
C GLY A 190 14.80 21.17 4.46
N GLU A 191 14.26 19.95 4.40
CA GLU A 191 15.08 18.75 4.48
C GLU A 191 15.88 18.54 3.19
N HIS A 192 17.16 18.22 3.35
CA HIS A 192 18.03 17.85 2.23
C HIS A 192 18.28 16.35 2.27
N TYR A 193 17.98 15.69 1.15
CA TYR A 193 18.18 14.26 0.99
C TYR A 193 19.46 14.00 0.22
N VAL A 194 20.25 13.00 0.65
CA VAL A 194 21.51 12.60 0.01
C VAL A 194 21.49 11.11 -0.22
N GLU A 195 21.99 10.66 -1.37
CA GLU A 195 22.12 9.23 -1.66
C GLU A 195 22.98 8.52 -0.60
N GLY A 196 22.54 7.35 -0.16
CA GLY A 196 23.14 6.60 0.95
C GLY A 196 22.68 7.02 2.34
N GLN A 197 21.93 8.10 2.49
CA GLN A 197 21.37 8.55 3.77
C GLN A 197 20.31 7.56 4.27
N ARG A 198 20.37 7.25 5.57
CA ARG A 198 19.31 6.52 6.28
C ARG A 198 18.23 7.51 6.74
N LEU A 199 16.98 7.14 6.53
CA LEU A 199 15.84 7.99 6.83
C LEU A 199 14.69 7.14 7.38
N LYS A 200 14.08 7.60 8.47
CA LYS A 200 12.84 7.01 8.98
C LYS A 200 11.66 7.60 8.21
N VAL A 201 10.76 6.76 7.75
CA VAL A 201 9.62 7.13 6.92
C VAL A 201 8.36 6.42 7.38
N TYR A 202 7.23 7.08 7.20
CA TYR A 202 5.91 6.51 7.46
C TYR A 202 5.36 5.89 6.18
N VAL A 203 4.91 4.66 6.24
CA VAL A 203 4.24 3.99 5.12
C VAL A 203 2.80 4.47 5.05
N VAL A 204 2.45 5.16 3.99
CA VAL A 204 1.11 5.70 3.78
C VAL A 204 0.19 4.66 3.16
N GLU A 205 0.66 4.03 2.10
CA GLU A 205 -0.13 3.10 1.28
C GLU A 205 0.78 2.20 0.45
N VAL A 206 0.34 0.98 0.21
CA VAL A 206 1.00 0.04 -0.70
C VAL A 206 0.06 -0.26 -1.87
N ARG A 207 0.50 0.03 -3.09
CA ARG A 207 -0.29 -0.15 -4.31
C ARG A 207 0.26 -1.24 -5.22
N HIS A 208 -0.64 -1.96 -5.87
CA HIS A 208 -0.24 -2.78 -7.01
C HIS A 208 0.06 -1.89 -8.22
N ALA A 209 1.25 -2.04 -8.79
CA ALA A 209 1.61 -1.42 -10.05
C ALA A 209 2.12 -2.47 -11.05
N THR A 210 2.10 -2.14 -12.34
CA THR A 210 2.48 -3.05 -13.44
C THR A 210 3.91 -3.60 -13.34
N LYS A 211 4.79 -2.91 -12.60
CA LYS A 211 6.20 -3.30 -12.41
C LYS A 211 6.51 -3.90 -11.04
N GLY A 212 5.48 -4.14 -10.23
CA GLY A 212 5.60 -4.65 -8.86
C GLY A 212 4.96 -3.72 -7.83
N PRO A 213 5.00 -4.07 -6.53
CA PRO A 213 4.42 -3.27 -5.47
C PRO A 213 5.07 -1.88 -5.40
N GLN A 214 4.24 -0.86 -5.28
CA GLN A 214 4.67 0.52 -5.09
C GLN A 214 4.33 0.95 -3.67
N VAL A 215 5.35 1.14 -2.84
CA VAL A 215 5.19 1.62 -1.46
C VAL A 215 5.30 3.14 -1.45
N LEU A 216 4.21 3.80 -1.07
CA LEU A 216 4.15 5.24 -0.90
C LEU A 216 4.48 5.59 0.54
N ILE A 217 5.46 6.47 0.71
CA ILE A 217 5.97 6.87 2.02
C ILE A 217 5.89 8.39 2.20
N SER A 218 5.80 8.81 3.45
CA SER A 218 5.70 10.21 3.82
C SER A 218 6.65 10.59 4.95
N ARG A 219 7.17 11.81 4.88
CA ARG A 219 7.86 12.51 5.97
C ARG A 219 7.00 13.64 6.56
N THR A 220 5.90 13.99 5.89
CA THR A 220 4.98 15.05 6.33
C THR A 220 3.80 14.55 7.14
N HIS A 221 3.46 13.28 7.01
CA HIS A 221 2.27 12.69 7.64
C HIS A 221 2.34 12.74 9.19
N PRO A 222 1.24 13.10 9.90
CA PRO A 222 1.21 13.13 11.36
C PRO A 222 1.50 11.77 12.01
N GLY A 223 1.14 10.69 11.34
CA GLY A 223 1.42 9.32 11.78
C GLY A 223 2.91 9.03 12.00
N LEU A 224 3.81 9.72 11.27
CA LEU A 224 5.25 9.62 11.49
C LEU A 224 5.60 10.00 12.94
N VAL A 225 5.09 11.12 13.42
CA VAL A 225 5.33 11.60 14.80
C VAL A 225 4.77 10.61 15.80
N LYS A 226 3.53 10.15 15.58
CA LYS A 226 2.89 9.16 16.45
C LYS A 226 3.76 7.90 16.61
N ARG A 227 4.23 7.34 15.50
CA ARG A 227 5.08 6.13 15.51
C ARG A 227 6.46 6.38 16.11
N LEU A 228 7.03 7.57 15.94
CA LEU A 228 8.29 7.94 16.61
C LEU A 228 8.13 7.96 18.13
N PHE A 229 7.03 8.52 18.65
CA PHE A 229 6.74 8.48 20.08
C PHE A 229 6.48 7.07 20.59
N GLU A 230 5.74 6.24 19.86
CA GLU A 230 5.52 4.82 20.22
C GLU A 230 6.85 4.04 20.33
N MET A 231 7.84 4.39 19.52
CA MET A 231 9.16 3.74 19.56
C MET A 231 10.05 4.23 20.71
N GLU A 232 9.98 5.54 21.05
CA GLU A 232 10.87 6.15 22.05
C GLU A 232 10.28 6.12 23.48
N VAL A 233 8.95 5.98 23.63
CA VAL A 233 8.23 6.08 24.90
C VAL A 233 7.61 4.73 25.22
N PRO A 234 8.20 3.94 26.15
CA PRO A 234 7.68 2.62 26.52
C PRO A 234 6.23 2.66 27.03
N GLU A 235 5.85 3.72 27.75
CA GLU A 235 4.52 3.94 28.32
C GLU A 235 3.45 4.13 27.23
N ILE A 236 3.84 4.57 26.02
CA ILE A 236 2.95 4.62 24.86
C ILE A 236 2.89 3.24 24.19
N TYR A 237 4.02 2.56 24.10
CA TYR A 237 4.09 1.23 23.51
C TYR A 237 3.25 0.20 24.26
N ASP A 238 3.23 0.24 25.61
CA ASP A 238 2.44 -0.65 26.46
C ASP A 238 0.97 -0.21 26.63
N GLY A 239 0.60 0.99 26.10
CA GLY A 239 -0.75 1.52 26.13
C GLY A 239 -1.13 2.22 27.43
N THR A 240 -0.20 2.42 28.39
CA THR A 240 -0.44 3.19 29.62
C THR A 240 -0.68 4.66 29.29
N VAL A 241 0.05 5.20 28.33
CA VAL A 241 -0.13 6.55 27.78
C VAL A 241 -0.65 6.45 26.35
N GLU A 242 -1.70 7.18 26.04
CA GLU A 242 -2.29 7.24 24.71
C GLU A 242 -2.09 8.59 24.03
N ILE A 243 -1.76 8.58 22.74
CA ILE A 243 -1.78 9.77 21.90
C ILE A 243 -3.20 9.93 21.32
N LYS A 244 -3.94 10.92 21.82
CA LYS A 244 -5.33 11.18 21.40
C LYS A 244 -5.42 11.94 20.09
N SER A 245 -4.56 12.94 19.87
CA SER A 245 -4.51 13.69 18.60
C SER A 245 -3.13 14.25 18.31
N VAL A 246 -2.88 14.53 17.04
CA VAL A 246 -1.63 15.12 16.54
C VAL A 246 -1.99 16.19 15.51
N ALA A 247 -1.53 17.41 15.72
CA ALA A 247 -1.61 18.48 14.74
C ALA A 247 -0.18 18.89 14.34
N ARG A 248 0.14 18.76 13.03
CA ARG A 248 1.50 18.91 12.53
C ARG A 248 1.59 19.89 11.37
N GLU A 249 2.57 20.75 11.45
CA GLU A 249 3.14 21.49 10.33
C GLU A 249 4.59 21.03 10.14
N ALA A 250 4.75 20.07 9.22
CA ALA A 250 5.99 19.34 9.04
C ALA A 250 7.20 20.26 8.80
N GLY A 251 8.29 19.99 9.52
CA GLY A 251 9.51 20.79 9.51
C GLY A 251 9.45 22.09 10.30
N SER A 252 8.31 22.40 10.93
CA SER A 252 8.16 23.61 11.74
C SER A 252 7.77 23.29 13.18
N ARG A 253 6.53 22.85 13.38
CA ARG A 253 5.99 22.61 14.73
C ARG A 253 4.92 21.54 14.73
N THR A 254 4.90 20.72 15.78
CA THR A 254 3.86 19.71 16.04
C THR A 254 3.31 19.88 17.45
N LYS A 255 1.99 19.80 17.58
CA LYS A 255 1.30 19.67 18.86
C LYS A 255 0.77 18.24 19.00
N LEU A 256 0.98 17.65 20.18
CA LEU A 256 0.64 16.28 20.52
C LEU A 256 -0.21 16.27 21.78
N ALA A 257 -1.43 15.76 21.71
CA ALA A 257 -2.29 15.57 22.87
C ALA A 257 -2.16 14.15 23.43
N VAL A 258 -1.77 14.04 24.69
CA VAL A 258 -1.52 12.79 25.39
C VAL A 258 -2.40 12.65 26.61
N TRP A 259 -2.79 11.43 26.90
CA TRP A 259 -3.64 11.05 28.04
C TRP A 259 -3.10 9.77 28.69
N SER A 260 -3.30 9.62 29.97
CA SER A 260 -2.93 8.40 30.70
C SER A 260 -4.14 7.73 31.31
N ALA A 261 -4.22 6.40 31.14
CA ALA A 261 -5.22 5.56 31.81
C ALA A 261 -4.91 5.41 33.31
N ASP A 262 -3.64 5.49 33.72
CA ASP A 262 -3.21 5.42 35.11
C ASP A 262 -3.06 6.85 35.68
N PRO A 263 -3.80 7.22 36.72
CA PRO A 263 -3.69 8.53 37.37
C PRO A 263 -2.32 8.83 37.99
N ASN A 264 -1.53 7.79 38.26
CA ASN A 264 -0.20 7.92 38.84
C ASN A 264 0.89 8.19 37.78
N VAL A 265 0.57 8.06 36.50
CA VAL A 265 1.49 8.29 35.40
C VAL A 265 1.22 9.65 34.76
N ASP A 266 2.22 10.54 34.84
CA ASP A 266 2.16 11.82 34.11
C ASP A 266 2.43 11.59 32.64
N PRO A 267 1.44 11.75 31.73
CA PRO A 267 1.61 11.46 30.31
C PRO A 267 2.58 12.42 29.61
N ILE A 268 2.68 13.69 30.09
CA ILE A 268 3.62 14.67 29.54
C ILE A 268 5.03 14.28 29.95
N GLY A 269 5.24 14.02 31.25
CA GLY A 269 6.55 13.63 31.77
C GLY A 269 7.10 12.36 31.13
N ALA A 270 6.23 11.37 30.87
CA ALA A 270 6.59 10.15 30.17
C ALA A 270 7.11 10.41 28.74
N CYS A 271 6.43 11.26 28.00
CA CYS A 271 6.80 11.65 26.63
C CYS A 271 8.07 12.50 26.56
N VAL A 272 8.23 13.44 27.49
CA VAL A 272 9.41 14.32 27.57
C VAL A 272 10.65 13.52 27.98
N GLY A 273 10.49 12.65 28.96
CA GLY A 273 11.56 11.83 29.51
C GLY A 273 12.56 12.61 30.39
N PRO A 274 13.53 11.92 31.00
CA PRO A 274 14.54 12.55 31.85
C PRO A 274 15.32 13.65 31.10
N LYS A 275 15.27 14.89 31.62
CA LYS A 275 15.94 16.05 31.01
C LYS A 275 15.57 16.32 29.55
N GLY A 276 14.36 15.88 29.11
CA GLY A 276 13.91 16.04 27.75
C GLY A 276 14.54 15.07 26.73
N GLN A 277 15.22 14.02 27.17
CA GLN A 277 15.99 13.16 26.29
C GLN A 277 15.11 12.48 25.21
N ARG A 278 13.94 11.96 25.58
CA ARG A 278 13.06 11.26 24.64
C ARG A 278 12.54 12.22 23.57
N VAL A 279 11.98 13.36 23.96
CA VAL A 279 11.49 14.34 22.99
C VAL A 279 12.61 14.90 22.11
N ASN A 280 13.80 15.13 22.66
CA ASN A 280 14.93 15.65 21.89
C ASN A 280 15.40 14.64 20.82
N THR A 281 15.41 13.33 21.10
CA THR A 281 15.70 12.31 20.09
C THR A 281 14.74 12.41 18.90
N ILE A 282 13.46 12.64 19.15
CA ILE A 282 12.44 12.81 18.11
C ILE A 282 12.65 14.12 17.35
N VAL A 283 12.94 15.21 18.05
CA VAL A 283 13.24 16.51 17.45
C VAL A 283 14.47 16.43 16.53
N GLU A 284 15.51 15.72 16.93
CA GLU A 284 16.69 15.49 16.11
C GLU A 284 16.39 14.66 14.86
N GLU A 285 15.58 13.59 14.98
CA GLU A 285 15.13 12.78 13.84
C GLU A 285 14.34 13.63 12.83
N LEU A 286 13.51 14.56 13.33
CA LEU A 286 12.70 15.49 12.53
C LEU A 286 13.41 16.80 12.19
N LYS A 287 14.76 16.83 12.33
CA LYS A 287 15.62 17.94 11.91
C LYS A 287 15.28 19.29 12.56
N GLY A 288 14.87 19.28 13.82
CA GLY A 288 14.60 20.48 14.60
C GLY A 288 13.14 20.94 14.62
N GLU A 289 12.21 20.09 14.18
CA GLU A 289 10.76 20.33 14.31
C GLU A 289 10.37 20.46 15.80
N LYS A 290 9.75 21.58 16.19
CA LYS A 290 9.37 21.85 17.58
C LYS A 290 8.21 20.98 18.01
N MET A 291 8.27 20.44 19.24
CA MET A 291 7.24 19.57 19.80
C MET A 291 6.59 20.23 21.02
N ASP A 292 5.26 20.40 20.96
CA ASP A 292 4.45 20.81 22.11
C ASP A 292 3.62 19.61 22.56
N ILE A 293 3.92 19.08 23.74
CA ILE A 293 3.20 17.95 24.34
C ILE A 293 2.18 18.51 25.32
N ILE A 294 0.91 18.17 25.10
CA ILE A 294 -0.24 18.76 25.78
C ILE A 294 -1.05 17.64 26.43
N ARG A 295 -1.54 17.91 27.63
CA ARG A 295 -2.47 16.98 28.30
C ARG A 295 -3.83 17.05 27.62
N PHE A 296 -4.34 15.91 27.17
CA PHE A 296 -5.71 15.79 26.71
C PHE A 296 -6.68 15.89 27.90
N SER A 297 -7.80 16.58 27.71
CA SER A 297 -8.93 16.65 28.64
C SER A 297 -10.23 16.39 27.89
N GLU A 298 -11.18 15.72 28.52
CA GLU A 298 -12.53 15.56 27.99
C GLU A 298 -13.34 16.84 28.09
N ASP A 299 -12.94 17.76 28.99
CA ASP A 299 -13.48 19.13 29.09
C ASP A 299 -12.90 19.96 27.95
N PRO A 300 -13.72 20.40 26.97
CA PRO A 300 -13.26 21.20 25.84
C PRO A 300 -12.55 22.49 26.26
N ALA A 301 -13.04 23.16 27.29
CA ALA A 301 -12.45 24.42 27.74
C ALA A 301 -11.01 24.21 28.24
N GLN A 302 -10.79 23.18 29.05
CA GLN A 302 -9.46 22.82 29.55
C GLN A 302 -8.54 22.39 28.44
N TYR A 303 -9.08 21.59 27.50
CA TYR A 303 -8.30 21.07 26.38
C TYR A 303 -7.85 22.17 25.42
N ILE A 304 -8.74 23.11 25.10
CA ILE A 304 -8.44 24.27 24.24
C ILE A 304 -7.42 25.19 24.91
N ALA A 305 -7.60 25.48 26.23
CA ALA A 305 -6.64 26.26 26.99
C ALA A 305 -5.24 25.62 26.95
N ALA A 306 -5.15 24.31 27.20
CA ALA A 306 -3.90 23.57 27.13
C ALA A 306 -3.31 23.58 25.71
N ALA A 307 -4.14 23.48 24.67
CA ALA A 307 -3.73 23.45 23.27
C ALA A 307 -3.09 24.78 22.81
N LEU A 308 -3.44 25.89 23.40
CA LEU A 308 -2.85 27.21 23.12
C LEU A 308 -1.48 27.41 23.78
N SER A 309 -1.05 26.50 24.67
CA SER A 309 0.31 26.55 25.21
C SER A 309 1.35 26.87 24.13
N PRO A 310 2.38 27.71 24.40
CA PRO A 310 2.80 28.23 25.71
C PRO A 310 2.11 29.53 26.15
N ALA A 311 1.02 29.97 25.52
CA ALA A 311 0.28 31.16 25.96
C ALA A 311 -0.64 30.79 27.13
N ASP A 312 -0.74 31.74 28.10
CA ASP A 312 -1.68 31.63 29.19
C ASP A 312 -3.08 32.06 28.73
N VAL A 313 -4.11 31.32 29.17
CA VAL A 313 -5.50 31.56 28.82
C VAL A 313 -6.26 32.01 30.07
N VAL A 314 -7.00 33.10 29.96
CA VAL A 314 -7.84 33.65 31.07
C VAL A 314 -9.15 32.86 31.14
N SER A 315 -9.85 32.71 30.01
CA SER A 315 -11.12 32.00 29.94
C SER A 315 -11.35 31.40 28.53
N VAL A 316 -12.12 30.33 28.50
CA VAL A 316 -12.61 29.73 27.28
C VAL A 316 -14.13 29.63 27.40
N GLU A 317 -14.83 30.12 26.41
CA GLU A 317 -16.28 30.09 26.30
C GLU A 317 -16.67 29.32 25.05
N GLU A 318 -17.47 28.25 25.22
CA GLU A 318 -18.02 27.53 24.07
C GLU A 318 -19.20 28.29 23.48
N LEU A 319 -19.21 28.41 22.16
CA LEU A 319 -20.30 29.07 21.44
C LEU A 319 -21.46 28.08 21.18
N PRO A 320 -22.68 28.57 20.98
CA PRO A 320 -23.88 27.73 20.83
C PRO A 320 -23.84 26.71 19.70
N ASP A 321 -22.95 26.87 18.71
CA ASP A 321 -22.77 25.95 17.57
C ASP A 321 -22.07 24.63 17.98
N GLY A 322 -21.55 24.53 19.22
CA GLY A 322 -20.89 23.39 19.78
C GLY A 322 -19.55 22.99 19.09
N LYS A 323 -19.05 23.82 18.16
CA LYS A 323 -17.80 23.59 17.41
C LYS A 323 -16.87 24.80 17.37
N SER A 324 -17.30 25.93 17.92
CA SER A 324 -16.52 27.15 18.00
C SER A 324 -16.37 27.57 19.47
N CYS A 325 -15.24 28.18 19.78
CA CYS A 325 -14.99 28.71 21.10
C CYS A 325 -14.34 30.09 21.01
N ARG A 326 -14.69 30.94 21.98
CA ARG A 326 -14.03 32.21 22.22
C ARG A 326 -13.03 32.06 23.36
N VAL A 327 -11.80 32.41 23.09
CA VAL A 327 -10.71 32.35 24.08
C VAL A 327 -10.21 33.74 24.40
N VAL A 328 -10.21 34.07 25.67
CA VAL A 328 -9.68 35.35 26.17
C VAL A 328 -8.27 35.08 26.70
N VAL A 329 -7.33 35.87 26.23
CA VAL A 329 -5.92 35.83 26.68
C VAL A 329 -5.49 37.18 27.21
N PRO A 330 -4.47 37.26 28.10
CA PRO A 330 -3.87 38.52 28.50
C PRO A 330 -3.33 39.28 27.27
N ASP A 331 -3.39 40.61 27.27
CA ASP A 331 -3.00 41.42 26.11
C ASP A 331 -1.56 41.20 25.67
N ASP A 332 -0.65 40.97 26.62
CA ASP A 332 0.75 40.63 26.37
C ASP A 332 0.94 39.21 25.79
N GLN A 333 -0.02 38.33 25.96
CA GLN A 333 0.01 36.93 25.47
C GLN A 333 -0.64 36.77 24.10
N LEU A 334 -1.38 37.74 23.59
CA LEU A 334 -2.13 37.64 22.35
C LEU A 334 -1.26 37.21 21.16
N SER A 335 -0.10 37.85 20.99
CA SER A 335 0.83 37.50 19.92
C SER A 335 1.39 36.07 20.06
N LEU A 336 1.55 35.59 21.29
CA LEU A 336 2.01 34.25 21.58
C LEU A 336 0.90 33.22 21.33
N ALA A 337 -0.33 33.51 21.72
CA ALA A 337 -1.49 32.67 21.50
C ALA A 337 -1.79 32.47 20.01
N ILE A 338 -1.68 33.53 19.21
CA ILE A 338 -1.82 33.48 17.76
C ILE A 338 -0.61 32.78 17.14
N GLY A 339 0.60 33.12 17.57
CA GLY A 339 1.87 32.66 17.04
C GLY A 339 2.23 33.28 15.70
N LYS A 340 3.45 32.99 15.22
CA LYS A 340 3.93 33.46 13.90
C LYS A 340 2.99 32.98 12.78
N GLU A 341 2.46 33.93 12.01
CA GLU A 341 1.54 33.62 10.88
C GLU A 341 0.30 32.79 11.31
N GLY A 342 -0.14 32.92 12.56
CA GLY A 342 -1.27 32.17 13.09
C GLY A 342 -0.99 30.70 13.37
N GLN A 343 0.27 30.25 13.38
CA GLN A 343 0.66 28.84 13.50
C GLN A 343 0.15 28.20 14.79
N ASN A 344 0.28 28.89 15.94
CA ASN A 344 -0.13 28.33 17.24
C ASN A 344 -1.65 28.10 17.28
N ALA A 345 -2.43 29.15 16.89
CA ALA A 345 -3.89 29.05 16.83
C ALA A 345 -4.36 27.98 15.83
N ARG A 346 -3.78 27.93 14.64
CA ARG A 346 -4.12 26.95 13.60
C ARG A 346 -3.81 25.51 14.04
N LEU A 347 -2.66 25.27 14.70
CA LEU A 347 -2.33 23.95 15.24
C LEU A 347 -3.25 23.57 16.40
N ALA A 348 -3.60 24.53 17.30
CA ALA A 348 -4.53 24.27 18.38
C ALA A 348 -5.93 23.92 17.84
N ALA A 349 -6.41 24.64 16.84
CA ALA A 349 -7.70 24.35 16.19
C ALA A 349 -7.70 22.95 15.53
N LYS A 350 -6.64 22.58 14.80
CA LYS A 350 -6.50 21.24 14.21
C LYS A 350 -6.41 20.13 15.27
N LEU A 351 -5.73 20.39 16.40
CA LEU A 351 -5.55 19.42 17.47
C LEU A 351 -6.85 19.12 18.19
N THR A 352 -7.63 20.16 18.49
CA THR A 352 -8.86 20.08 19.29
C THR A 352 -10.11 19.81 18.44
N GLY A 353 -10.06 20.16 17.15
CA GLY A 353 -11.22 20.09 16.25
C GLY A 353 -12.20 21.26 16.38
N TYR A 354 -11.86 22.27 17.20
CA TYR A 354 -12.68 23.47 17.42
C TYR A 354 -12.17 24.64 16.58
N LYS A 355 -13.09 25.53 16.16
CA LYS A 355 -12.74 26.88 15.67
C LYS A 355 -12.44 27.77 16.89
N ILE A 356 -11.26 28.33 16.92
CA ILE A 356 -10.79 29.12 18.08
C ILE A 356 -10.72 30.60 17.69
N ASP A 357 -11.57 31.43 18.33
CA ASP A 357 -11.51 32.86 18.23
C ASP A 357 -10.75 33.43 19.44
N ILE A 358 -9.58 34.04 19.21
CA ILE A 358 -8.69 34.52 20.29
C ILE A 358 -8.85 36.02 20.41
N LYS A 359 -9.27 36.50 21.60
CA LYS A 359 -9.43 37.92 21.91
C LYS A 359 -8.57 38.36 23.10
N PRO A 360 -8.04 39.57 23.10
CA PRO A 360 -7.36 40.09 24.26
C PRO A 360 -8.34 40.44 25.40
N ALA A 361 -7.87 40.41 26.64
CA ALA A 361 -8.68 40.69 27.80
C ALA A 361 -9.24 42.15 27.82
N SER A 362 -8.58 43.06 27.12
CA SER A 362 -9.02 44.47 26.97
C SER A 362 -10.10 44.68 25.90
N ALA A 363 -10.41 43.63 25.09
CA ALA A 363 -11.46 43.75 24.07
C ALA A 363 -12.84 43.99 24.74
N PRO A 364 -13.67 44.97 24.28
CA PRO A 364 -15.02 45.12 24.76
C PRO A 364 -15.82 43.82 24.48
N ALA A 365 -16.70 43.47 25.44
CA ALA A 365 -17.63 42.36 25.24
C ALA A 365 -18.55 42.74 24.09
N GLU A 366 -18.36 42.07 22.94
CA GLU A 366 -19.26 42.21 21.79
C GLU A 366 -20.54 41.42 22.07
N ASP A 367 -21.69 42.01 21.77
CA ASP A 367 -23.00 41.36 21.84
C ASP A 367 -23.01 40.15 20.90
N PRO A 368 -23.63 39.04 21.32
CA PRO A 368 -23.66 37.79 20.51
C PRO A 368 -24.34 37.88 19.12
N ALA A 369 -24.97 39.02 18.80
CA ALA A 369 -25.71 39.25 17.57
C ALA A 369 -24.84 39.63 16.35
N GLU A 370 -23.58 40.10 16.52
CA GLU A 370 -22.73 40.51 15.39
C GLU A 370 -21.74 39.44 14.90
N ALA A 371 -21.74 38.27 15.53
CA ALA A 371 -20.79 37.19 15.20
C ALA A 371 -21.18 36.37 13.96
N GLU A 372 -22.42 36.46 13.46
CA GLU A 372 -22.88 35.62 12.33
C GLU A 372 -22.38 36.09 10.95
N ASP A 373 -22.05 37.38 10.77
CA ASP A 373 -21.68 37.92 9.45
C ASP A 373 -20.18 37.81 9.10
N LEU A 374 -19.30 37.63 10.07
CA LEU A 374 -17.83 37.54 9.82
C LEU A 374 -17.34 36.15 9.44
N PHE A 375 -18.13 35.11 9.67
CA PHE A 375 -17.72 33.72 9.38
C PHE A 375 -18.17 33.19 7.99
N ALA A 376 -18.95 33.97 7.24
CA ALA A 376 -19.42 33.58 5.92
C ALA A 376 -18.33 33.65 4.81
N GLU A 377 -17.23 34.40 5.06
CA GLU A 377 -16.25 34.75 4.01
C GLU A 377 -14.97 33.88 4.00
N SER A 378 -14.82 32.92 4.92
CA SER A 378 -13.60 32.10 5.01
C SER A 378 -13.79 30.57 4.93
N ALA A 379 -14.84 30.09 4.23
CA ALA A 379 -14.96 28.68 3.91
C ALA A 379 -14.01 28.34 2.75
N PRO A 380 -13.08 27.38 2.90
CA PRO A 380 -12.35 26.85 1.74
C PRO A 380 -13.33 26.10 0.83
N ALA A 381 -13.33 26.43 -0.45
CA ALA A 381 -14.11 25.75 -1.48
C ALA A 381 -13.75 24.24 -1.47
N GLU A 382 -14.74 23.42 -1.19
CA GLU A 382 -14.67 21.98 -1.49
C GLU A 382 -14.61 21.82 -3.00
N GLU A 383 -13.48 21.40 -3.53
CA GLU A 383 -13.40 20.88 -4.90
C GLU A 383 -14.18 19.58 -4.97
N THR A 384 -15.44 19.69 -5.39
CA THR A 384 -16.22 18.54 -5.86
C THR A 384 -15.67 18.09 -7.19
N ALA A 385 -14.93 16.97 -7.20
CA ALA A 385 -14.57 16.26 -8.40
C ALA A 385 -15.84 15.62 -9.00
N GLU A 386 -16.49 16.32 -9.93
CA GLU A 386 -17.49 15.74 -10.82
C GLU A 386 -16.82 14.81 -11.82
N SER A 387 -17.25 13.56 -11.78
CA SER A 387 -16.92 12.54 -12.77
C SER A 387 -17.64 12.85 -14.08
N GLU A 388 -16.96 13.38 -15.06
CA GLU A 388 -17.44 13.40 -16.45
C GLU A 388 -17.32 12.00 -17.07
N THR A 389 -18.47 11.35 -17.20
CA THR A 389 -18.65 10.22 -18.11
C THR A 389 -18.81 10.77 -19.53
N ALA A 390 -17.76 10.70 -20.32
CA ALA A 390 -17.84 10.97 -21.76
C ALA A 390 -18.55 9.80 -22.46
N LYS A 391 -19.75 10.06 -22.94
CA LYS A 391 -20.38 9.32 -24.03
C LYS A 391 -19.68 9.71 -25.33
N THR A 392 -19.19 8.73 -26.06
CA THR A 392 -18.91 8.89 -27.48
C THR A 392 -19.68 7.82 -28.23
N GLU A 393 -20.72 8.27 -28.93
CA GLU A 393 -21.31 7.61 -30.09
C GLU A 393 -20.46 7.98 -31.31
N GLU A 394 -20.04 7.01 -32.05
CA GLU A 394 -20.02 6.71 -33.49
C GLU A 394 -18.94 5.69 -33.82
#